data_f30981c3c06eba7a144209204cb4507b
#
_entry.id   f30981c3c06eba7a144209204cb4507b
#
_cell.length_a   1.000
_cell.length_b   1.000
_cell.length_c   1.000
_cell.angle_alpha   90.00
_cell.angle_beta   90.00
_cell.angle_gamma   90.00
#
_symmetry.space_group_name_H-M   'P 1'
#
loop_
_entity.id
_entity.type
_entity.pdbx_description
1 polymer ?
#
loop_
_entity_poly.entity_id
_entity_poly.type
_entity_poly.pdbx_seq_one_letter_code
_entity_poly.pdbx_strand_id
1 'polypeptide(L)'
;MESKEIMNILKHFNENNTYKKIFINGPWGIGKSYYTNEYRNKCGNNIVYISLFGKTNFDSIIEALNNELIKKLNTLHKYAKKAKKLFSNIQTSISYFGISISNLYIKNKSLIQEFSKLFKKEDLIIIIDDLERKSANIPIEDVMGLIEELSTTEKVKIVLIGDEKNLNSGDKKTWEKFKEKIVEKEYKIDSFSFDAIESLVVNKLNDYISKELLTNFINSFLEKHYVRNLRTINKAINLFLEIVEIHLLKKYDEKIYLVILKNCMAVTIEINEELYKPDETSENTSDYDEFNWMKKFDSDISSRISNHYFSGNSIFGYDVESSLVDYVIKIYNGEIDDDLIYTFNKIITSFIEKKKQEKSVFYLSTEKITIKVKEMYNSIKSEKYKIITIEELINDLYTLLNWNNVLNLGFKQEIIFLHT
;
A
#
# COMPACT_ATOMS: atom_id res chain seq x y z
N MET A 1 1.03 -12.86 10.17
CA MET A 1 2.41 -13.20 9.71
C MET A 1 2.86 -12.17 8.69
N GLU A 2 4.15 -11.86 8.65
CA GLU A 2 4.69 -10.95 7.63
C GLU A 2 4.78 -11.59 6.24
N SER A 3 4.64 -10.77 5.21
CA SER A 3 4.69 -11.25 3.81
C SER A 3 6.02 -11.89 3.40
N LYS A 4 7.13 -11.54 4.03
CA LYS A 4 8.43 -12.19 3.81
C LYS A 4 8.45 -13.67 4.20
N GLU A 5 7.63 -14.05 5.18
CA GLU A 5 7.51 -15.45 5.61
C GLU A 5 7.02 -16.38 4.50
N ILE A 6 6.39 -15.83 3.44
CA ILE A 6 5.98 -16.60 2.26
C ILE A 6 7.17 -17.38 1.66
N MET A 7 8.37 -16.77 1.66
CA MET A 7 9.58 -17.44 1.18
C MET A 7 9.89 -18.71 1.99
N ASN A 8 9.82 -18.61 3.31
CA ASN A 8 10.07 -19.71 4.24
C ASN A 8 8.96 -20.77 4.14
N ILE A 9 7.69 -20.32 4.05
CA ILE A 9 6.54 -21.21 3.87
C ILE A 9 6.70 -22.05 2.60
N LEU A 10 7.01 -21.42 1.47
CA LEU A 10 7.17 -22.12 0.20
C LEU A 10 8.39 -23.06 0.20
N LYS A 11 9.50 -22.64 0.83
CA LYS A 11 10.68 -23.48 1.00
C LYS A 11 10.35 -24.71 1.83
N HIS A 12 9.74 -24.52 3.01
CA HIS A 12 9.35 -25.60 3.89
C HIS A 12 8.34 -26.55 3.23
N PHE A 13 7.38 -26.01 2.49
CA PHE A 13 6.38 -26.76 1.74
C PHE A 13 7.03 -27.60 0.61
N ASN A 14 8.05 -27.08 -0.04
CA ASN A 14 8.79 -27.82 -1.07
C ASN A 14 9.56 -29.01 -0.48
N GLU A 15 10.22 -28.80 0.66
CA GLU A 15 11.10 -29.77 1.29
C GLU A 15 10.36 -30.87 2.09
N ASN A 16 9.14 -30.62 2.54
CA ASN A 16 8.39 -31.52 3.43
C ASN A 16 7.11 -32.04 2.79
N ASN A 17 6.78 -33.33 3.05
CA ASN A 17 5.61 -33.98 2.50
C ASN A 17 4.42 -34.06 3.48
N THR A 18 4.40 -33.20 4.50
CA THR A 18 3.33 -33.18 5.50
C THR A 18 1.99 -32.75 4.91
N TYR A 19 2.02 -31.76 4.02
CA TYR A 19 0.83 -31.21 3.37
C TYR A 19 0.98 -31.25 1.85
N LYS A 20 -0.13 -31.49 1.15
CA LYS A 20 -0.21 -31.42 -0.31
C LYS A 20 -0.91 -30.16 -0.81
N LYS A 21 -1.75 -29.56 0.02
CA LYS A 21 -2.57 -28.39 -0.33
C LYS A 21 -2.47 -27.35 0.76
N ILE A 22 -1.87 -26.19 0.44
CA ILE A 22 -1.80 -25.04 1.37
C ILE A 22 -2.47 -23.82 0.77
N PHE A 23 -2.96 -22.93 1.66
CA PHE A 23 -3.54 -21.65 1.29
C PHE A 23 -2.78 -20.50 1.95
N ILE A 24 -2.28 -19.57 1.14
CA ILE A 24 -1.67 -18.31 1.57
C ILE A 24 -2.73 -17.23 1.44
N ASN A 25 -3.34 -16.88 2.56
CA ASN A 25 -4.46 -15.95 2.67
C ASN A 25 -3.99 -14.59 3.20
N GLY A 26 -4.40 -13.50 2.57
CA GLY A 26 -4.08 -12.16 3.05
C GLY A 26 -4.61 -11.06 2.13
N PRO A 27 -4.67 -9.81 2.60
CA PRO A 27 -5.26 -8.70 1.86
C PRO A 27 -4.47 -8.36 0.59
N TRP A 28 -5.13 -7.62 -0.30
CA TRP A 28 -4.51 -7.12 -1.51
C TRP A 28 -3.34 -6.17 -1.19
N GLY A 29 -2.34 -6.20 -2.06
CA GLY A 29 -1.19 -5.28 -1.95
C GLY A 29 -0.19 -5.60 -0.84
N ILE A 30 -0.41 -6.67 -0.03
CA ILE A 30 0.49 -7.02 1.08
C ILE A 30 1.81 -7.68 0.65
N GLY A 31 1.98 -7.97 -0.64
CA GLY A 31 3.21 -8.54 -1.18
C GLY A 31 3.17 -10.05 -1.46
N LYS A 32 2.02 -10.74 -1.38
CA LYS A 32 1.92 -12.20 -1.62
C LYS A 32 2.57 -12.61 -2.94
N SER A 33 2.12 -12.05 -4.05
CA SER A 33 2.62 -12.40 -5.39
C SER A 33 4.08 -11.96 -5.59
N TYR A 34 4.54 -10.88 -4.93
CA TYR A 34 5.93 -10.43 -4.98
C TYR A 34 6.87 -11.51 -4.42
N TYR A 35 6.67 -11.95 -3.18
CA TYR A 35 7.52 -12.95 -2.54
C TYR A 35 7.37 -14.34 -3.17
N THR A 36 6.19 -14.66 -3.69
CA THR A 36 5.97 -15.89 -4.47
C THR A 36 6.81 -15.88 -5.74
N ASN A 37 6.83 -14.77 -6.48
CA ASN A 37 7.65 -14.63 -7.67
C ASN A 37 9.15 -14.64 -7.36
N GLU A 38 9.56 -14.00 -6.26
CA GLU A 38 10.95 -14.03 -5.80
C GLU A 38 11.41 -15.46 -5.50
N TYR A 39 10.56 -16.25 -4.81
CA TYR A 39 10.83 -17.65 -4.56
C TYR A 39 10.94 -18.47 -5.86
N ARG A 40 10.01 -18.27 -6.80
CA ARG A 40 10.03 -18.93 -8.12
C ARG A 40 11.31 -18.65 -8.88
N ASN A 41 11.80 -17.42 -8.84
CA ASN A 41 13.03 -17.03 -9.53
C ASN A 41 14.28 -17.67 -8.92
N LYS A 42 14.29 -17.86 -7.59
CA LYS A 42 15.42 -18.46 -6.86
C LYS A 42 15.44 -19.98 -6.91
N CYS A 43 14.28 -20.63 -6.82
CA CYS A 43 14.15 -22.07 -6.59
C CYS A 43 13.23 -22.78 -7.59
N GLY A 44 12.77 -22.12 -8.62
CA GLY A 44 11.55 -22.43 -9.33
C GLY A 44 11.60 -23.42 -10.49
N ASN A 45 12.54 -24.36 -10.56
CA ASN A 45 12.54 -25.34 -11.67
C ASN A 45 11.32 -26.27 -11.64
N ASN A 46 10.84 -26.63 -10.46
CA ASN A 46 9.68 -27.49 -10.22
C ASN A 46 8.39 -26.73 -9.92
N ILE A 47 8.32 -25.40 -10.15
CA ILE A 47 7.16 -24.56 -9.82
C ILE A 47 6.45 -24.10 -11.10
N VAL A 48 5.16 -24.39 -11.19
CA VAL A 48 4.22 -23.86 -12.19
C VAL A 48 3.33 -22.83 -11.52
N TYR A 49 3.13 -21.68 -12.13
CA TYR A 49 2.33 -20.60 -11.59
C TYR A 49 1.27 -20.16 -12.58
N ILE A 50 0.03 -20.09 -12.11
CA ILE A 50 -1.09 -19.51 -12.85
C ILE A 50 -1.80 -18.48 -11.97
N SER A 51 -2.25 -17.37 -12.58
CA SER A 51 -3.17 -16.43 -11.96
C SER A 51 -4.56 -16.66 -12.54
N LEU A 52 -5.58 -16.65 -11.70
CA LEU A 52 -6.98 -16.72 -12.12
C LEU A 52 -7.47 -15.39 -12.66
N PHE A 53 -6.75 -14.29 -12.37
CA PHE A 53 -7.09 -12.98 -12.91
C PHE A 53 -6.97 -12.94 -14.43
N GLY A 54 -7.99 -12.40 -15.10
CA GLY A 54 -8.04 -12.32 -16.56
C GLY A 54 -8.41 -13.63 -17.25
N LYS A 55 -8.74 -14.71 -16.53
CA LYS A 55 -9.33 -15.92 -17.09
C LYS A 55 -10.83 -15.73 -17.21
N THR A 56 -11.38 -16.04 -18.39
CA THR A 56 -12.80 -15.80 -18.71
C THR A 56 -13.69 -17.01 -18.49
N ASN A 57 -13.10 -18.22 -18.56
CA ASN A 57 -13.76 -19.50 -18.38
C ASN A 57 -12.78 -20.55 -17.88
N PHE A 58 -13.28 -21.71 -17.51
CA PHE A 58 -12.48 -22.81 -16.98
C PHE A 58 -11.42 -23.30 -17.98
N ASP A 59 -11.73 -23.36 -19.28
CA ASP A 59 -10.78 -23.77 -20.32
C ASP A 59 -9.56 -22.84 -20.38
N SER A 60 -9.74 -21.56 -20.16
CA SER A 60 -8.64 -20.59 -20.12
C SER A 60 -7.68 -20.82 -18.93
N ILE A 61 -8.16 -21.39 -17.83
CA ILE A 61 -7.32 -21.81 -16.69
C ILE A 61 -6.48 -23.01 -17.12
N ILE A 62 -7.11 -24.00 -17.74
CA ILE A 62 -6.46 -25.21 -18.21
C ILE A 62 -5.40 -24.90 -19.28
N GLU A 63 -5.72 -24.00 -20.20
CA GLU A 63 -4.79 -23.53 -21.22
C GLU A 63 -3.58 -22.81 -20.60
N ALA A 64 -3.81 -21.94 -19.59
CA ALA A 64 -2.73 -21.27 -18.89
C ALA A 64 -1.81 -22.27 -18.16
N LEU A 65 -2.37 -23.26 -17.51
CA LEU A 65 -1.62 -24.32 -16.83
C LEU A 65 -0.75 -25.10 -17.85
N ASN A 66 -1.31 -25.46 -18.99
CA ASN A 66 -0.58 -26.14 -20.07
C ASN A 66 0.55 -25.29 -20.61
N ASN A 67 0.31 -24.02 -20.89
CA ASN A 67 1.30 -23.10 -21.42
C ASN A 67 2.49 -22.94 -20.46
N GLU A 68 2.24 -22.87 -19.14
CA GLU A 68 3.30 -22.79 -18.14
C GLU A 68 4.09 -24.12 -18.03
N LEU A 69 3.42 -25.26 -18.08
CA LEU A 69 4.09 -26.56 -18.16
C LEU A 69 4.99 -26.65 -19.39
N ILE A 70 4.51 -26.21 -20.55
CA ILE A 70 5.24 -26.15 -21.81
C ILE A 70 6.49 -25.29 -21.70
N LYS A 71 6.33 -24.06 -21.20
CA LYS A 71 7.48 -23.15 -21.01
C LYS A 71 8.55 -23.79 -20.13
N LYS A 72 8.15 -24.41 -19.03
CA LYS A 72 9.07 -25.12 -18.12
C LYS A 72 9.79 -26.28 -18.80
N LEU A 73 9.09 -27.08 -19.59
CA LEU A 73 9.72 -28.18 -20.36
C LEU A 73 10.77 -27.67 -21.36
N ASN A 74 10.50 -26.53 -22.00
CA ASN A 74 11.43 -25.93 -22.97
C ASN A 74 12.71 -25.40 -22.30
N THR A 75 12.62 -24.93 -21.04
CA THR A 75 13.81 -24.49 -20.28
C THR A 75 14.67 -25.65 -19.79
N LEU A 76 14.10 -26.85 -19.67
CA LEU A 76 14.80 -28.06 -19.25
C LEU A 76 15.41 -28.79 -20.49
N HIS A 77 16.44 -28.21 -21.11
CA HIS A 77 17.11 -28.73 -22.31
C HIS A 77 17.36 -30.25 -22.34
N LYS A 78 17.56 -30.86 -21.17
CA LYS A 78 17.79 -32.31 -21.03
C LYS A 78 16.55 -33.15 -21.39
N TYR A 79 15.37 -32.58 -21.42
CA TYR A 79 14.09 -33.25 -21.64
C TYR A 79 13.33 -32.77 -22.90
N ALA A 80 13.91 -31.83 -23.64
CA ALA A 80 13.29 -31.20 -24.81
C ALA A 80 12.84 -32.24 -25.89
N LYS A 81 13.57 -33.34 -26.09
CA LYS A 81 13.18 -34.39 -27.03
C LYS A 81 11.95 -35.19 -26.57
N LYS A 82 11.82 -35.49 -25.25
CA LYS A 82 10.65 -36.16 -24.67
C LYS A 82 9.43 -35.23 -24.67
N ALA A 83 9.64 -33.95 -24.33
CA ALA A 83 8.64 -32.91 -24.38
C ALA A 83 8.07 -32.75 -25.79
N LYS A 84 8.92 -32.64 -26.83
CA LYS A 84 8.48 -32.53 -28.23
C LYS A 84 7.57 -33.70 -28.67
N LYS A 85 7.83 -34.89 -28.22
CA LYS A 85 7.01 -36.10 -28.53
C LYS A 85 5.65 -36.07 -27.82
N LEU A 86 5.61 -35.58 -26.57
CA LEU A 86 4.36 -35.37 -25.83
C LEU A 86 3.52 -34.24 -26.48
N PHE A 87 4.18 -33.18 -26.97
CA PHE A 87 3.54 -32.04 -27.60
C PHE A 87 2.96 -32.31 -28.97
N SER A 88 3.70 -33.07 -29.81
CA SER A 88 3.15 -33.42 -31.13
C SER A 88 1.83 -34.18 -30.99
N ASN A 89 1.71 -35.01 -29.96
CA ASN A 89 0.48 -35.72 -29.67
C ASN A 89 -0.67 -34.83 -29.16
N ILE A 90 -0.36 -33.70 -28.52
CA ILE A 90 -1.35 -32.73 -27.99
C ILE A 90 -1.78 -31.72 -29.07
N GLN A 91 -0.83 -31.14 -29.79
CA GLN A 91 -1.07 -30.17 -30.83
C GLN A 91 -1.85 -30.76 -32.03
N THR A 92 -1.56 -32.01 -32.39
CA THR A 92 -2.35 -32.73 -33.40
C THR A 92 -3.78 -33.03 -32.94
N SER A 93 -4.00 -33.16 -31.62
CA SER A 93 -5.35 -33.40 -31.09
C SER A 93 -6.19 -32.12 -30.97
N ILE A 94 -5.58 -30.96 -30.76
CA ILE A 94 -6.25 -29.65 -30.69
C ILE A 94 -6.68 -29.17 -32.08
N SER A 95 -5.88 -29.45 -33.09
CA SER A 95 -6.14 -28.99 -34.47
C SER A 95 -7.06 -29.88 -35.31
N TYR A 96 -7.28 -31.14 -34.92
CA TYR A 96 -8.03 -32.09 -35.74
C TYR A 96 -9.47 -32.40 -35.29
N PHE A 97 -9.84 -32.04 -34.05
CA PHE A 97 -11.19 -32.31 -33.54
C PHE A 97 -11.67 -31.08 -32.77
N GLY A 98 -12.88 -30.64 -33.07
CA GLY A 98 -13.69 -29.77 -32.20
C GLY A 98 -13.96 -30.52 -30.88
N ILE A 99 -12.95 -30.60 -30.02
CA ILE A 99 -12.92 -31.49 -28.87
C ILE A 99 -13.65 -30.83 -27.71
N SER A 100 -14.59 -31.56 -27.13
CA SER A 100 -15.28 -31.20 -25.89
C SER A 100 -14.29 -31.07 -24.72
N ILE A 101 -14.56 -30.14 -23.84
CA ILE A 101 -13.84 -29.73 -22.62
C ILE A 101 -13.32 -30.91 -21.81
N SER A 102 -14.07 -32.01 -21.69
CA SER A 102 -13.71 -33.21 -20.97
C SER A 102 -12.44 -33.90 -21.49
N ASN A 103 -12.16 -33.84 -22.79
CA ASN A 103 -11.00 -34.49 -23.39
C ASN A 103 -9.69 -33.67 -23.21
N LEU A 104 -9.78 -32.34 -23.13
CA LEU A 104 -8.60 -31.50 -22.80
C LEU A 104 -8.18 -31.75 -21.35
N TYR A 105 -9.12 -31.91 -20.46
CA TYR A 105 -8.91 -32.12 -19.04
C TYR A 105 -8.22 -33.48 -18.74
N ILE A 106 -8.68 -34.56 -19.33
CA ILE A 106 -8.08 -35.91 -19.19
C ILE A 106 -6.65 -35.91 -19.72
N LYS A 107 -6.34 -35.21 -20.79
CA LYS A 107 -4.99 -35.07 -21.34
C LYS A 107 -4.06 -34.26 -20.43
N ASN A 108 -4.58 -33.31 -19.69
CA ASN A 108 -3.80 -32.53 -18.70
C ASN A 108 -3.29 -33.39 -17.55
N LYS A 109 -4.10 -34.30 -17.03
CA LYS A 109 -3.68 -35.21 -15.96
C LYS A 109 -2.48 -36.07 -16.39
N SER A 110 -2.50 -36.57 -17.61
CA SER A 110 -1.40 -37.33 -18.17
C SER A 110 -0.13 -36.47 -18.37
N LEU A 111 -0.27 -35.23 -18.81
CA LEU A 111 0.83 -34.25 -18.93
C LEU A 111 1.46 -33.94 -17.59
N ILE A 112 0.65 -33.65 -16.60
CA ILE A 112 1.10 -33.31 -15.25
C ILE A 112 1.81 -34.53 -14.63
N GLN A 113 1.27 -35.73 -14.82
CA GLN A 113 1.91 -36.98 -14.38
C GLN A 113 3.27 -37.22 -15.04
N GLU A 114 3.37 -37.01 -16.36
CA GLU A 114 4.63 -37.14 -17.07
C GLU A 114 5.63 -36.06 -16.69
N PHE A 115 5.11 -34.81 -16.43
CA PHE A 115 5.92 -33.69 -15.99
C PHE A 115 6.46 -33.93 -14.56
N SER A 116 5.64 -34.40 -13.63
CA SER A 116 6.04 -34.66 -12.24
C SER A 116 7.12 -35.74 -12.16
N LYS A 117 7.09 -36.75 -13.07
CA LYS A 117 8.12 -37.81 -13.17
C LYS A 117 9.49 -37.27 -13.60
N LEU A 118 9.57 -36.09 -14.22
CA LEU A 118 10.84 -35.45 -14.61
C LEU A 118 11.64 -34.96 -13.41
N PHE A 119 10.95 -34.60 -12.32
CA PHE A 119 11.56 -34.18 -11.06
C PHE A 119 11.79 -35.40 -10.18
N LYS A 120 12.96 -36.01 -10.27
CA LYS A 120 13.26 -37.26 -9.57
C LYS A 120 13.28 -37.12 -8.04
N LYS A 121 13.62 -35.95 -7.53
CA LYS A 121 13.86 -35.69 -6.10
C LYS A 121 12.87 -34.68 -5.46
N GLU A 122 12.17 -33.90 -6.25
CA GLU A 122 11.31 -32.83 -5.79
C GLU A 122 9.90 -33.02 -6.33
N ASP A 123 8.91 -32.58 -5.58
CA ASP A 123 7.52 -32.57 -6.04
C ASP A 123 7.27 -31.38 -6.98
N LEU A 124 6.36 -31.53 -7.92
CA LEU A 124 5.85 -30.45 -8.75
C LEU A 124 4.94 -29.59 -7.89
N ILE A 125 5.24 -28.29 -7.76
CA ILE A 125 4.41 -27.34 -7.06
C ILE A 125 3.61 -26.54 -8.10
N ILE A 126 2.29 -26.57 -7.99
CA ILE A 126 1.39 -25.76 -8.79
C ILE A 126 0.85 -24.64 -7.89
N ILE A 127 1.16 -23.39 -8.24
CA ILE A 127 0.68 -22.20 -7.55
C ILE A 127 -0.49 -21.61 -8.34
N ILE A 128 -1.65 -21.47 -7.67
CA ILE A 128 -2.86 -20.87 -8.20
C ILE A 128 -3.09 -19.58 -7.42
N ASP A 129 -2.91 -18.44 -8.07
CA ASP A 129 -2.99 -17.10 -7.46
C ASP A 129 -4.26 -16.35 -7.88
N ASP A 130 -4.59 -15.29 -7.14
CA ASP A 130 -5.72 -14.39 -7.41
C ASP A 130 -7.09 -15.07 -7.31
N LEU A 131 -7.31 -15.94 -6.32
CA LEU A 131 -8.57 -16.69 -6.15
C LEU A 131 -9.80 -15.76 -6.14
N GLU A 132 -9.72 -14.65 -5.44
CA GLU A 132 -10.80 -13.68 -5.30
C GLU A 132 -11.03 -12.82 -6.56
N ARG A 133 -10.07 -12.86 -7.49
CA ARG A 133 -10.11 -12.08 -8.76
C ARG A 133 -10.48 -12.93 -9.96
N LYS A 134 -10.89 -14.17 -9.75
CA LYS A 134 -11.43 -15.02 -10.81
C LYS A 134 -12.67 -14.39 -11.45
N SER A 135 -12.90 -14.65 -12.72
CA SER A 135 -14.13 -14.22 -13.39
C SER A 135 -15.37 -14.80 -12.71
N ALA A 136 -16.44 -14.02 -12.66
CA ALA A 136 -17.76 -14.49 -12.21
C ALA A 136 -18.29 -15.68 -13.06
N ASN A 137 -17.84 -15.80 -14.30
CA ASN A 137 -18.21 -16.90 -15.19
C ASN A 137 -17.53 -18.23 -14.84
N ILE A 138 -16.59 -18.24 -13.91
CA ILE A 138 -15.92 -19.45 -13.45
C ILE A 138 -16.48 -19.77 -12.06
N PRO A 139 -17.29 -20.84 -11.88
CA PRO A 139 -17.73 -21.28 -10.57
C PRO A 139 -16.53 -21.60 -9.68
N ILE A 140 -16.58 -21.23 -8.42
CA ILE A 140 -15.48 -21.53 -7.47
C ILE A 140 -15.37 -23.04 -7.26
N GLU A 141 -16.48 -23.77 -7.42
CA GLU A 141 -16.53 -25.23 -7.37
C GLU A 141 -15.63 -25.86 -8.42
N ASP A 142 -15.56 -25.29 -9.62
CA ASP A 142 -14.70 -25.81 -10.71
C ASP A 142 -13.22 -25.63 -10.34
N VAL A 143 -12.86 -24.50 -9.74
CA VAL A 143 -11.48 -24.25 -9.24
C VAL A 143 -11.14 -25.21 -8.10
N MET A 144 -12.06 -25.45 -7.18
CA MET A 144 -11.91 -26.40 -6.08
C MET A 144 -11.75 -27.83 -6.61
N GLY A 145 -12.59 -28.22 -7.59
CA GLY A 145 -12.51 -29.50 -8.26
C GLY A 145 -11.16 -29.73 -8.95
N LEU A 146 -10.64 -28.71 -9.62
CA LEU A 146 -9.30 -28.73 -10.22
C LEU A 146 -8.22 -28.94 -9.17
N ILE A 147 -8.25 -28.20 -8.05
CA ILE A 147 -7.27 -28.33 -6.96
C ILE A 147 -7.29 -29.77 -6.41
N GLU A 148 -8.48 -30.30 -6.13
CA GLU A 148 -8.64 -31.65 -5.60
C GLU A 148 -8.07 -32.69 -6.58
N GLU A 149 -8.42 -32.62 -7.85
CA GLU A 149 -7.93 -33.56 -8.84
C GLU A 149 -6.42 -33.49 -9.05
N LEU A 150 -5.85 -32.28 -9.14
CA LEU A 150 -4.40 -32.10 -9.26
C LEU A 150 -3.65 -32.70 -8.06
N SER A 151 -4.21 -32.55 -6.85
CA SER A 151 -3.62 -33.06 -5.62
C SER A 151 -3.61 -34.60 -5.53
N THR A 152 -4.50 -35.28 -6.27
CA THR A 152 -4.49 -36.75 -6.36
C THR A 152 -3.32 -37.29 -7.18
N THR A 153 -2.68 -36.43 -7.98
CA THR A 153 -1.52 -36.84 -8.77
C THR A 153 -0.30 -37.03 -7.86
N GLU A 154 0.41 -38.14 -8.06
CA GLU A 154 1.63 -38.41 -7.30
C GLU A 154 2.68 -37.34 -7.55
N LYS A 155 3.36 -36.86 -6.50
CA LYS A 155 4.39 -35.83 -6.56
C LYS A 155 3.89 -34.48 -7.06
N VAL A 156 2.64 -34.18 -6.82
CA VAL A 156 2.07 -32.84 -7.08
C VAL A 156 1.60 -32.23 -5.77
N LYS A 157 2.00 -30.99 -5.55
CA LYS A 157 1.59 -30.14 -4.41
C LYS A 157 0.96 -28.87 -4.92
N ILE A 158 -0.03 -28.35 -4.20
CA ILE A 158 -0.79 -27.17 -4.58
C ILE A 158 -0.61 -26.05 -3.57
N VAL A 159 -0.32 -24.86 -4.05
CA VAL A 159 -0.35 -23.62 -3.28
C VAL A 159 -1.45 -22.75 -3.83
N LEU A 160 -2.46 -22.51 -3.04
CA LEU A 160 -3.50 -21.53 -3.36
C LEU A 160 -3.12 -20.19 -2.72
N ILE A 161 -3.29 -19.10 -3.45
CA ILE A 161 -3.03 -17.74 -2.97
C ILE A 161 -4.28 -16.90 -3.23
N GLY A 162 -4.68 -16.10 -2.24
CA GLY A 162 -5.85 -15.23 -2.40
C GLY A 162 -6.14 -14.37 -1.18
N ASP A 163 -7.28 -13.69 -1.27
CA ASP A 163 -7.89 -12.93 -0.19
C ASP A 163 -9.34 -13.40 0.00
N GLU A 164 -9.55 -14.31 0.95
CA GLU A 164 -10.88 -14.88 1.17
C GLU A 164 -11.94 -13.84 1.60
N LYS A 165 -11.51 -12.71 2.17
CA LYS A 165 -12.43 -11.65 2.59
C LYS A 165 -13.06 -10.94 1.39
N ASN A 166 -12.31 -10.89 0.27
CA ASN A 166 -12.72 -10.24 -0.97
C ASN A 166 -13.36 -11.19 -1.99
N LEU A 167 -13.67 -12.43 -1.61
CA LEU A 167 -14.53 -13.29 -2.41
C LEU A 167 -15.94 -12.68 -2.50
N ASN A 168 -16.56 -12.74 -3.69
CA ASN A 168 -17.96 -12.35 -3.83
C ASN A 168 -18.87 -13.21 -2.95
N SER A 169 -20.08 -12.72 -2.64
CA SER A 169 -20.97 -13.34 -1.65
C SER A 169 -21.37 -14.79 -1.98
N GLY A 170 -21.50 -15.13 -3.26
CA GLY A 170 -21.80 -16.48 -3.73
C GLY A 170 -20.64 -17.44 -3.53
N ASP A 171 -19.48 -17.05 -4.04
CA ASP A 171 -18.24 -17.81 -3.92
C ASP A 171 -17.84 -18.00 -2.45
N LYS A 172 -18.03 -16.98 -1.60
CA LYS A 172 -17.69 -17.02 -0.20
C LYS A 172 -18.46 -18.11 0.55
N LYS A 173 -19.78 -18.22 0.32
CA LYS A 173 -20.61 -19.28 0.92
C LYS A 173 -20.12 -20.68 0.53
N THR A 174 -19.83 -20.88 -0.75
CA THR A 174 -19.31 -22.15 -1.26
C THR A 174 -17.92 -22.44 -0.71
N TRP A 175 -17.06 -21.42 -0.68
CA TRP A 175 -15.70 -21.52 -0.12
C TRP A 175 -15.74 -21.96 1.36
N GLU A 176 -16.49 -21.28 2.19
CA GLU A 176 -16.64 -21.61 3.62
C GLU A 176 -17.12 -23.04 3.84
N LYS A 177 -18.04 -23.52 2.98
CA LYS A 177 -18.58 -24.89 3.09
C LYS A 177 -17.58 -25.99 2.73
N PHE A 178 -16.68 -25.73 1.79
CA PHE A 178 -15.82 -26.77 1.23
C PHE A 178 -14.32 -26.55 1.50
N LYS A 179 -13.93 -25.43 2.09
CA LYS A 179 -12.54 -25.04 2.36
C LYS A 179 -11.73 -26.15 3.05
N GLU A 180 -12.31 -26.79 4.06
CA GLU A 180 -11.61 -27.84 4.83
C GLU A 180 -11.17 -29.04 3.97
N LYS A 181 -11.90 -29.33 2.87
CA LYS A 181 -11.52 -30.40 1.94
C LYS A 181 -10.37 -30.01 1.01
N ILE A 182 -10.31 -28.71 0.68
CA ILE A 182 -9.38 -28.17 -0.31
C ILE A 182 -8.08 -27.67 0.33
N VAL A 183 -8.14 -27.20 1.57
CA VAL A 183 -7.01 -26.59 2.28
C VAL A 183 -6.63 -27.43 3.50
N GLU A 184 -5.45 -28.04 3.46
CA GLU A 184 -4.90 -28.79 4.60
C GLU A 184 -4.20 -27.89 5.61
N LYS A 185 -3.62 -26.77 5.13
CA LYS A 185 -2.98 -25.78 5.98
C LYS A 185 -3.17 -24.38 5.42
N GLU A 186 -3.62 -23.47 6.27
CA GLU A 186 -3.74 -22.04 5.95
C GLU A 186 -2.64 -21.23 6.63
N TYR A 187 -2.07 -20.29 5.88
CA TYR A 187 -1.14 -19.27 6.38
C TYR A 187 -1.75 -17.89 6.18
N LYS A 188 -2.02 -17.17 7.27
CA LYS A 188 -2.59 -15.81 7.24
C LYS A 188 -1.49 -14.77 7.24
N ILE A 189 -1.40 -14.03 6.14
CA ILE A 189 -0.49 -12.91 5.97
C ILE A 189 -1.27 -11.63 6.24
N ASP A 190 -0.91 -10.91 7.29
CA ASP A 190 -1.63 -9.73 7.81
C ASP A 190 -0.79 -8.46 7.84
N SER A 191 0.52 -8.59 7.62
CA SER A 191 1.45 -7.46 7.58
C SER A 191 2.48 -7.63 6.45
N PHE A 192 2.93 -6.52 5.89
CA PHE A 192 4.07 -6.54 4.99
C PHE A 192 5.37 -6.48 5.78
N SER A 193 6.44 -7.02 5.22
CA SER A 193 7.75 -6.93 5.85
C SER A 193 8.39 -5.57 5.63
N PHE A 194 9.20 -5.17 6.60
CA PHE A 194 9.99 -3.94 6.51
C PHE A 194 10.91 -3.92 5.26
N ASP A 195 11.50 -5.04 4.88
CA ASP A 195 12.36 -5.16 3.70
C ASP A 195 11.62 -4.78 2.39
N ALA A 196 10.30 -5.03 2.32
CA ALA A 196 9.49 -4.63 1.16
C ALA A 196 9.38 -3.11 1.07
N ILE A 197 9.20 -2.43 2.19
CA ILE A 197 9.17 -0.96 2.26
C ILE A 197 10.55 -0.40 1.94
N GLU A 198 11.60 -0.93 2.55
CA GLU A 198 12.97 -0.49 2.29
C GLU A 198 13.31 -0.57 0.80
N SER A 199 12.99 -1.69 0.17
CA SER A 199 13.19 -1.88 -1.27
C SER A 199 12.40 -0.90 -2.14
N LEU A 200 11.12 -0.66 -1.80
CA LEU A 200 10.24 0.21 -2.59
C LEU A 200 10.53 1.69 -2.40
N VAL A 201 10.87 2.11 -1.19
CA VAL A 201 10.91 3.52 -0.78
C VAL A 201 12.34 4.03 -0.74
N VAL A 202 13.20 3.39 0.04
CA VAL A 202 14.55 3.89 0.29
C VAL A 202 15.35 3.95 -0.99
N ASN A 203 15.30 2.91 -1.83
CA ASN A 203 16.06 2.88 -3.08
C ASN A 203 15.63 3.96 -4.09
N LYS A 204 14.40 4.45 -3.99
CA LYS A 204 13.89 5.49 -4.90
C LYS A 204 14.06 6.91 -4.37
N LEU A 205 14.12 7.08 -3.06
CA LEU A 205 14.05 8.39 -2.42
C LEU A 205 15.32 8.81 -1.67
N ASN A 206 16.35 7.96 -1.62
CA ASN A 206 17.61 8.25 -0.92
C ASN A 206 18.39 9.46 -1.45
N ASP A 207 18.12 9.89 -2.69
CA ASP A 207 18.69 11.11 -3.26
C ASP A 207 18.06 12.40 -2.69
N TYR A 208 16.89 12.29 -2.08
CA TYR A 208 16.08 13.41 -1.56
C TYR A 208 16.03 13.43 -0.03
N ILE A 209 15.92 12.26 0.60
CA ILE A 209 15.71 12.11 2.04
C ILE A 209 16.65 11.01 2.54
N SER A 210 17.37 11.27 3.65
CA SER A 210 18.26 10.28 4.24
C SER A 210 17.49 9.01 4.65
N LYS A 211 18.16 7.87 4.54
CA LYS A 211 17.57 6.56 4.85
C LYS A 211 16.94 6.51 6.25
N GLU A 212 17.64 7.05 7.23
CA GLU A 212 17.20 7.04 8.63
C GLU A 212 15.90 7.83 8.83
N LEU A 213 15.86 9.06 8.32
CA LEU A 213 14.69 9.93 8.43
C LEU A 213 13.49 9.33 7.68
N LEU A 214 13.73 8.80 6.48
CA LEU A 214 12.72 8.18 5.66
C LEU A 214 12.11 6.92 6.32
N THR A 215 12.97 6.07 6.87
CA THR A 215 12.56 4.85 7.57
C THR A 215 11.70 5.16 8.80
N ASN A 216 12.15 6.10 9.63
CA ASN A 216 11.41 6.51 10.82
C ASN A 216 10.05 7.12 10.49
N PHE A 217 10.01 7.99 9.48
CA PHE A 217 8.78 8.60 9.01
C PHE A 217 7.78 7.55 8.51
N ILE A 218 8.21 6.68 7.59
CA ILE A 218 7.31 5.72 6.97
C ILE A 218 6.74 4.76 8.00
N ASN A 219 7.56 4.21 8.88
CA ASN A 219 7.07 3.30 9.91
C ASN A 219 6.03 3.96 10.80
N SER A 220 6.33 5.16 11.32
CA SER A 220 5.38 5.88 12.18
C SER A 220 4.09 6.25 11.44
N PHE A 221 4.18 6.63 10.16
CA PHE A 221 3.02 7.00 9.35
C PHE A 221 2.14 5.80 9.04
N LEU A 222 2.73 4.68 8.61
CA LEU A 222 2.00 3.47 8.26
C LEU A 222 1.35 2.80 9.49
N GLU A 223 2.02 2.80 10.64
CA GLU A 223 1.44 2.33 11.90
C GLU A 223 0.27 3.19 12.33
N LYS A 224 0.44 4.53 12.34
CA LYS A 224 -0.59 5.48 12.76
C LYS A 224 -1.87 5.35 11.94
N HIS A 225 -1.75 5.14 10.63
CA HIS A 225 -2.89 5.12 9.70
C HIS A 225 -3.27 3.71 9.25
N TYR A 226 -2.70 2.65 9.83
CA TYR A 226 -3.00 1.24 9.53
C TYR A 226 -2.92 0.87 8.04
N VAL A 227 -2.04 1.54 7.30
CA VAL A 227 -1.87 1.31 5.86
C VAL A 227 -1.21 -0.04 5.61
N ARG A 228 -1.82 -0.88 4.76
CA ARG A 228 -1.34 -2.24 4.49
C ARG A 228 -1.18 -2.58 3.01
N ASN A 229 -1.29 -1.60 2.14
CA ASN A 229 -1.24 -1.80 0.68
C ASN A 229 0.04 -1.20 0.07
N LEU A 230 1.00 -2.07 -0.25
CA LEU A 230 2.26 -1.65 -0.89
C LEU A 230 2.06 -0.99 -2.27
N ARG A 231 0.96 -1.29 -2.98
CA ARG A 231 0.66 -0.66 -4.27
C ARG A 231 0.30 0.81 -4.08
N THR A 232 -0.48 1.12 -3.05
CA THR A 232 -0.83 2.49 -2.68
C THR A 232 0.40 3.28 -2.27
N ILE A 233 1.28 2.68 -1.46
CA ILE A 233 2.56 3.29 -1.09
C ILE A 233 3.42 3.58 -2.34
N ASN A 234 3.52 2.62 -3.27
CA ASN A 234 4.28 2.83 -4.49
C ASN A 234 3.70 3.93 -5.39
N LYS A 235 2.37 4.07 -5.45
CA LYS A 235 1.70 5.18 -6.16
C LYS A 235 2.05 6.53 -5.51
N ALA A 236 2.04 6.61 -4.17
CA ALA A 236 2.40 7.82 -3.45
C ALA A 236 3.86 8.24 -3.73
N ILE A 237 4.78 7.28 -3.81
CA ILE A 237 6.18 7.53 -4.17
C ILE A 237 6.30 8.05 -5.60
N ASN A 238 5.57 7.45 -6.55
CA ASN A 238 5.61 7.91 -7.93
C ASN A 238 5.04 9.33 -8.06
N LEU A 239 3.94 9.65 -7.35
CA LEU A 239 3.37 11.00 -7.27
C LEU A 239 4.39 12.01 -6.68
N PHE A 240 5.12 11.62 -5.65
CA PHE A 240 6.19 12.45 -5.09
C PHE A 240 7.28 12.73 -6.13
N LEU A 241 7.75 11.71 -6.85
CA LEU A 241 8.78 11.86 -7.89
C LEU A 241 8.29 12.74 -9.04
N GLU A 242 7.03 12.61 -9.44
CA GLU A 242 6.38 13.44 -10.44
C GLU A 242 6.37 14.92 -10.01
N ILE A 243 5.98 15.23 -8.79
CA ILE A 243 6.01 16.59 -8.24
C ILE A 243 7.44 17.15 -8.24
N VAL A 244 8.43 16.34 -7.83
CA VAL A 244 9.83 16.75 -7.82
C VAL A 244 10.32 17.05 -9.24
N GLU A 245 9.92 16.28 -10.24
CA GLU A 245 10.27 16.47 -11.66
C GLU A 245 9.61 17.70 -12.25
N ILE A 246 8.29 17.89 -12.06
CA ILE A 246 7.53 19.03 -12.56
C ILE A 246 8.15 20.36 -12.09
N HIS A 247 8.55 20.43 -10.83
CA HIS A 247 9.07 21.67 -10.25
C HIS A 247 10.58 21.84 -10.39
N LEU A 248 11.29 20.88 -11.03
CA LEU A 248 12.75 20.88 -11.15
C LEU A 248 13.40 21.23 -9.80
N LEU A 249 12.91 20.61 -8.72
CA LEU A 249 13.27 20.96 -7.37
C LEU A 249 14.79 20.79 -7.18
N LYS A 250 15.49 21.92 -7.12
CA LYS A 250 16.90 21.95 -6.70
C LYS A 250 16.97 21.45 -5.26
N LYS A 251 18.14 21.00 -4.81
CA LYS A 251 18.34 20.48 -3.44
C LYS A 251 17.67 21.38 -2.39
N TYR A 252 16.54 20.93 -1.89
CA TYR A 252 15.91 21.46 -0.70
C TYR A 252 16.40 20.71 0.55
N ASP A 253 16.07 21.25 1.70
CA ASP A 253 16.23 20.53 2.96
C ASP A 253 15.36 19.26 2.98
N GLU A 254 15.90 18.15 3.49
CA GLU A 254 15.21 16.86 3.57
C GLU A 254 13.81 16.95 4.20
N LYS A 255 13.60 17.88 5.14
CA LYS A 255 12.30 18.09 5.78
C LYS A 255 11.24 18.61 4.82
N ILE A 256 11.62 19.40 3.81
CA ILE A 256 10.69 19.88 2.78
C ILE A 256 10.24 18.70 1.92
N TYR A 257 11.17 17.87 1.47
CA TYR A 257 10.83 16.64 0.75
C TYR A 257 9.95 15.72 1.58
N LEU A 258 10.20 15.64 2.88
CA LEU A 258 9.38 14.82 3.79
C LEU A 258 7.94 15.32 3.89
N VAL A 259 7.73 16.65 3.94
CA VAL A 259 6.37 17.24 3.91
C VAL A 259 5.67 16.94 2.59
N ILE A 260 6.35 17.08 1.46
CA ILE A 260 5.78 16.72 0.15
C ILE A 260 5.41 15.24 0.12
N LEU A 261 6.30 14.35 0.55
CA LEU A 261 6.05 12.92 0.62
C LEU A 261 4.87 12.58 1.52
N LYS A 262 4.76 13.23 2.69
CA LYS A 262 3.64 13.05 3.62
C LYS A 262 2.30 13.40 2.96
N ASN A 263 2.25 14.52 2.22
CA ASN A 263 1.05 14.90 1.46
C ASN A 263 0.73 13.91 0.35
N CYS A 264 1.72 13.45 -0.41
CA CYS A 264 1.53 12.44 -1.45
C CYS A 264 1.01 11.13 -0.86
N MET A 265 1.53 10.70 0.29
CA MET A 265 1.04 9.50 0.98
C MET A 265 -0.39 9.69 1.48
N ALA A 266 -0.70 10.79 2.15
CA ALA A 266 -2.03 11.07 2.68
C ALA A 266 -3.09 11.09 1.58
N VAL A 267 -2.85 11.85 0.50
CA VAL A 267 -3.76 11.97 -0.65
C VAL A 267 -3.95 10.62 -1.34
N THR A 268 -2.85 9.92 -1.64
CA THR A 268 -2.92 8.65 -2.38
C THR A 268 -3.63 7.56 -1.56
N ILE A 269 -3.37 7.50 -0.25
CA ILE A 269 -3.99 6.51 0.63
C ILE A 269 -5.48 6.80 0.77
N GLU A 270 -5.87 8.04 1.05
CA GLU A 270 -7.28 8.40 1.22
C GLU A 270 -8.09 8.15 -0.06
N ILE A 271 -7.57 8.52 -1.24
CA ILE A 271 -8.26 8.31 -2.51
C ILE A 271 -8.36 6.82 -2.87
N ASN A 272 -7.34 6.00 -2.58
CA ASN A 272 -7.36 4.58 -3.00
C ASN A 272 -7.96 3.62 -1.96
N GLU A 273 -7.92 3.96 -0.67
CA GLU A 273 -8.33 3.05 0.41
C GLU A 273 -9.52 3.58 1.21
N GLU A 274 -9.86 4.87 1.07
CA GLU A 274 -11.00 5.54 1.73
C GLU A 274 -11.09 5.19 3.23
N LEU A 275 -9.95 5.30 3.93
CA LEU A 275 -9.84 4.87 5.33
C LEU A 275 -10.74 5.65 6.29
N TYR A 276 -11.08 6.89 5.95
CA TYR A 276 -11.84 7.81 6.77
C TYR A 276 -13.13 8.26 6.08
N LYS A 277 -13.87 7.30 5.49
CA LYS A 277 -15.21 7.59 4.93
C LYS A 277 -16.15 8.15 6.02
N PRO A 278 -16.98 9.16 5.68
CA PRO A 278 -18.08 9.55 6.55
C PRO A 278 -19.03 8.35 6.71
N ASP A 279 -19.50 8.09 7.93
CA ASP A 279 -20.51 7.06 8.17
C ASP A 279 -21.79 7.37 7.40
N GLU A 280 -22.16 6.54 6.41
CA GLU A 280 -23.39 6.66 5.60
C GLU A 280 -24.67 6.50 6.44
N THR A 281 -24.55 6.10 7.71
CA THR A 281 -25.68 5.80 8.61
C THR A 281 -26.35 7.01 9.25
N SER A 282 -25.87 8.24 9.00
CA SER A 282 -26.35 9.46 9.70
C SER A 282 -27.32 10.34 8.91
N GLU A 283 -27.93 9.85 7.80
CA GLU A 283 -28.91 10.66 7.02
C GLU A 283 -30.33 10.77 7.63
N ASN A 284 -30.60 10.14 8.77
CA ASN A 284 -31.93 10.14 9.39
C ASN A 284 -31.96 10.72 10.81
N THR A 285 -31.55 11.96 10.98
CA THR A 285 -32.01 12.75 12.15
C THR A 285 -32.22 14.21 11.74
N SER A 286 -33.52 14.54 11.56
CA SER A 286 -34.02 15.89 11.54
C SER A 286 -33.87 16.47 12.95
N ASP A 287 -32.79 17.18 13.23
CA ASP A 287 -32.77 18.20 14.26
C ASP A 287 -31.59 19.16 14.03
N TYR A 288 -31.86 20.45 14.23
CA TYR A 288 -30.93 21.55 14.12
C TYR A 288 -29.85 21.46 15.20
N ASP A 289 -28.79 20.66 14.95
CA ASP A 289 -27.66 20.58 15.84
C ASP A 289 -26.46 21.33 15.26
N GLU A 290 -25.85 22.19 16.10
CA GLU A 290 -24.57 22.86 15.83
C GLU A 290 -23.45 21.94 15.38
N PHE A 291 -23.62 20.63 15.53
CA PHE A 291 -22.70 19.57 15.05
C PHE A 291 -22.82 19.27 13.53
N ASN A 292 -23.86 19.70 12.84
CA ASN A 292 -24.07 19.40 11.40
C ASN A 292 -23.09 20.14 10.47
N TRP A 293 -22.52 21.25 10.89
CA TRP A 293 -21.51 21.93 10.09
C TRP A 293 -20.17 21.16 10.10
N MET A 294 -19.80 20.52 11.21
CA MET A 294 -18.62 19.66 11.26
C MET A 294 -18.74 18.45 10.31
N LYS A 295 -19.93 17.81 10.24
CA LYS A 295 -20.18 16.70 9.29
C LYS A 295 -20.12 17.13 7.81
N LYS A 296 -20.47 18.39 7.52
CA LYS A 296 -20.38 18.95 6.16
C LYS A 296 -18.95 19.25 5.75
N PHE A 297 -18.07 19.56 6.72
CA PHE A 297 -16.63 19.73 6.50
C PHE A 297 -15.91 18.39 6.25
N ASP A 298 -16.37 17.29 6.84
CA ASP A 298 -15.82 15.95 6.58
C ASP A 298 -16.25 15.36 5.22
N SER A 299 -17.18 15.98 4.51
CA SER A 299 -17.61 15.52 3.18
C SER A 299 -16.60 15.86 2.07
N ASP A 300 -15.77 16.89 2.26
CA ASP A 300 -14.71 17.24 1.30
C ASP A 300 -13.44 16.43 1.58
N ILE A 301 -12.91 15.80 0.53
CA ILE A 301 -11.72 14.93 0.62
C ILE A 301 -10.49 15.67 1.17
N SER A 302 -10.33 16.96 0.81
CA SER A 302 -9.23 17.79 1.28
C SER A 302 -9.31 18.02 2.79
N SER A 303 -10.51 18.32 3.30
CA SER A 303 -10.77 18.51 4.73
C SER A 303 -10.53 17.20 5.51
N ARG A 304 -11.00 16.06 5.00
CA ARG A 304 -10.72 14.76 5.64
C ARG A 304 -9.24 14.46 5.73
N ILE A 305 -8.51 14.67 4.64
CA ILE A 305 -7.05 14.47 4.61
C ILE A 305 -6.38 15.38 5.62
N SER A 306 -6.74 16.68 5.64
CA SER A 306 -6.16 17.66 6.57
C SER A 306 -6.40 17.25 8.01
N ASN A 307 -7.62 16.86 8.36
CA ASN A 307 -8.01 16.51 9.72
C ASN A 307 -7.35 15.21 10.22
N HIS A 308 -7.28 14.18 9.39
CA HIS A 308 -6.86 12.85 9.84
C HIS A 308 -5.36 12.60 9.71
N TYR A 309 -4.73 13.16 8.68
CA TYR A 309 -3.30 12.88 8.41
C TYR A 309 -2.36 13.94 8.98
N PHE A 310 -2.84 15.19 9.18
CA PHE A 310 -2.02 16.30 9.64
C PHE A 310 -2.31 16.74 11.07
N SER A 311 -3.37 16.24 11.71
CA SER A 311 -3.62 16.46 13.13
C SER A 311 -2.55 15.80 14.00
N GLY A 312 -1.98 16.50 14.94
CA GLY A 312 -0.97 16.01 15.88
C GLY A 312 0.45 16.45 15.56
N ASN A 313 1.46 15.59 15.74
CA ASN A 313 2.89 15.92 15.60
C ASN A 313 3.25 16.36 14.17
N SER A 314 3.11 17.63 13.88
CA SER A 314 3.53 18.23 12.63
C SER A 314 5.02 18.58 12.67
N ILE A 315 5.69 18.51 11.52
CA ILE A 315 7.11 18.85 11.38
C ILE A 315 7.29 20.37 11.32
N PHE A 316 6.29 21.09 10.77
CA PHE A 316 6.34 22.54 10.54
C PHE A 316 5.11 23.32 11.07
N GLY A 317 4.16 22.64 11.70
CA GLY A 317 2.87 23.19 12.05
C GLY A 317 1.77 22.74 11.11
N TYR A 318 0.58 22.53 11.66
CA TYR A 318 -0.57 21.94 10.99
C TYR A 318 -0.93 22.65 9.67
N ASP A 319 -1.12 23.97 9.74
CA ASP A 319 -1.61 24.76 8.60
C ASP A 319 -0.67 24.75 7.40
N VAL A 320 0.63 24.70 7.68
CA VAL A 320 1.67 24.75 6.67
C VAL A 320 1.78 23.41 5.94
N GLU A 321 1.68 22.29 6.66
CA GLU A 321 1.76 20.96 6.04
C GLU A 321 0.52 20.63 5.23
N SER A 322 -0.66 20.95 5.73
CA SER A 322 -1.93 20.69 5.06
C SER A 322 -2.18 21.58 3.84
N SER A 323 -1.53 22.74 3.74
CA SER A 323 -1.69 23.66 2.60
C SER A 323 -1.28 23.06 1.24
N LEU A 324 -0.53 21.95 1.24
CA LEU A 324 -0.18 21.22 0.01
C LEU A 324 -1.25 20.21 -0.41
N VAL A 325 -2.24 19.89 0.41
CA VAL A 325 -3.22 18.82 0.13
C VAL A 325 -3.95 19.09 -1.18
N ASP A 326 -4.54 20.26 -1.36
CA ASP A 326 -5.27 20.62 -2.58
C ASP A 326 -4.40 20.58 -3.81
N TYR A 327 -3.16 21.07 -3.70
CA TYR A 327 -2.18 21.00 -4.76
C TYR A 327 -1.90 19.55 -5.18
N VAL A 328 -1.63 18.67 -4.20
CA VAL A 328 -1.32 17.26 -4.47
C VAL A 328 -2.52 16.53 -5.05
N ILE A 329 -3.76 16.85 -4.62
CA ILE A 329 -4.99 16.30 -5.21
C ILE A 329 -5.10 16.67 -6.70
N LYS A 330 -4.82 17.91 -7.06
CA LYS A 330 -4.86 18.37 -8.47
C LYS A 330 -3.85 17.61 -9.33
N ILE A 331 -2.59 17.51 -8.88
CA ILE A 331 -1.58 16.72 -9.60
C ILE A 331 -1.99 15.26 -9.69
N TYR A 332 -2.51 14.65 -8.62
CA TYR A 332 -3.02 13.28 -8.63
C TYR A 332 -4.10 13.05 -9.70
N ASN A 333 -4.93 14.07 -9.95
CA ASN A 333 -5.98 14.06 -10.98
C ASN A 333 -5.45 14.41 -12.39
N GLY A 334 -4.17 14.73 -12.54
CA GLY A 334 -3.55 15.10 -13.82
C GLY A 334 -3.76 16.56 -14.21
N GLU A 335 -4.13 17.42 -13.27
CA GLU A 335 -4.27 18.87 -13.49
C GLU A 335 -2.90 19.53 -13.32
N ILE A 336 -2.30 19.98 -14.42
CA ILE A 336 -0.99 20.66 -14.40
C ILE A 336 -1.11 21.94 -15.23
N ASP A 337 -1.03 23.09 -14.56
CA ASP A 337 -1.02 24.42 -15.17
C ASP A 337 0.02 25.35 -14.51
N ASP A 338 0.28 26.48 -15.13
CA ASP A 338 1.27 27.45 -14.65
C ASP A 338 0.85 28.10 -13.32
N ASP A 339 -0.46 28.29 -13.08
CA ASP A 339 -0.98 28.83 -11.83
C ASP A 339 -0.75 27.85 -10.67
N LEU A 340 -0.87 26.57 -10.94
CA LEU A 340 -0.61 25.52 -9.98
C LEU A 340 0.88 25.47 -9.59
N ILE A 341 1.77 25.60 -10.59
CA ILE A 341 3.22 25.70 -10.37
C ILE A 341 3.57 26.92 -9.53
N TYR A 342 2.98 28.06 -9.83
CA TYR A 342 3.16 29.28 -9.06
C TYR A 342 2.69 29.12 -7.59
N THR A 343 1.52 28.52 -7.40
CA THR A 343 0.93 28.28 -6.06
C THR A 343 1.84 27.37 -5.23
N PHE A 344 2.35 26.29 -5.80
CA PHE A 344 3.30 25.40 -5.11
C PHE A 344 4.55 26.15 -4.66
N ASN A 345 5.16 26.93 -5.57
CA ASN A 345 6.37 27.68 -5.27
C ASN A 345 6.13 28.70 -4.13
N LYS A 346 4.96 29.33 -4.09
CA LYS A 346 4.56 30.24 -3.00
C LYS A 346 4.46 29.51 -1.67
N ILE A 347 3.82 28.34 -1.64
CA ILE A 347 3.68 27.51 -0.44
C ILE A 347 5.07 27.07 0.06
N ILE A 348 5.92 26.54 -0.80
CA ILE A 348 7.27 26.08 -0.42
C ILE A 348 8.13 27.26 0.07
N THR A 349 8.03 28.42 -0.55
CA THR A 349 8.74 29.63 -0.08
C THR A 349 8.30 30.00 1.34
N SER A 350 7.00 29.97 1.62
CA SER A 350 6.49 30.22 2.96
C SER A 350 7.01 29.22 4.00
N PHE A 351 7.14 27.95 3.64
CA PHE A 351 7.78 26.93 4.50
C PHE A 351 9.22 27.30 4.84
N ILE A 352 10.00 27.70 3.84
CA ILE A 352 11.42 28.05 4.02
C ILE A 352 11.54 29.28 4.91
N GLU A 353 10.68 30.28 4.75
CA GLU A 353 10.68 31.51 5.56
C GLU A 353 10.28 31.24 7.00
N LYS A 354 9.19 30.50 7.25
CA LYS A 354 8.78 30.09 8.61
C LYS A 354 9.92 29.31 9.29
N LYS A 355 10.57 28.38 8.60
CA LYS A 355 11.71 27.63 9.13
C LYS A 355 12.90 28.52 9.48
N LYS A 356 13.18 29.57 8.71
CA LYS A 356 14.22 30.54 9.03
C LYS A 356 13.87 31.32 10.30
N GLN A 357 12.60 31.68 10.47
CA GLN A 357 12.11 32.37 11.68
C GLN A 357 12.18 31.46 12.91
N GLU A 358 11.73 30.20 12.80
CA GLU A 358 11.82 29.22 13.89
C GLU A 358 13.26 28.92 14.28
N LYS A 359 14.17 28.73 13.33
CA LYS A 359 15.61 28.63 13.62
C LYS A 359 16.13 29.86 14.38
N SER A 360 15.63 31.06 14.06
CA SER A 360 16.05 32.27 14.75
C SER A 360 15.61 32.32 16.22
N VAL A 361 14.52 31.62 16.59
CA VAL A 361 14.00 31.52 17.96
C VAL A 361 14.64 30.37 18.72
N PHE A 362 14.74 29.16 18.12
CA PHE A 362 15.27 27.96 18.79
C PHE A 362 16.79 27.98 19.01
N TYR A 363 17.55 28.75 18.23
CA TYR A 363 19.00 28.88 18.41
C TYR A 363 19.36 30.12 19.23
N LEU A 364 18.41 30.85 19.77
CA LEU A 364 18.69 31.92 20.71
C LEU A 364 19.03 31.32 22.09
N SER A 365 20.05 31.88 22.76
CA SER A 365 20.28 31.55 24.17
C SER A 365 19.02 31.89 24.99
N THR A 366 18.84 31.21 26.14
CA THR A 366 17.70 31.46 27.05
C THR A 366 17.52 32.96 27.36
N GLU A 367 18.60 33.71 27.46
CA GLU A 367 18.59 35.17 27.65
C GLU A 367 17.96 35.91 26.49
N LYS A 368 18.33 35.55 25.24
CA LYS A 368 17.77 36.20 24.03
C LYS A 368 16.30 35.84 23.82
N ILE A 369 15.87 34.61 24.13
CA ILE A 369 14.48 34.21 24.13
C ILE A 369 13.71 35.03 25.17
N THR A 370 14.23 35.13 26.39
CA THR A 370 13.64 35.90 27.47
C THR A 370 13.44 37.40 27.08
N ILE A 371 14.39 38.00 26.39
CA ILE A 371 14.28 39.38 25.89
C ILE A 371 13.17 39.47 24.86
N LYS A 372 13.14 38.60 23.85
CA LYS A 372 12.08 38.62 22.81
C LYS A 372 10.68 38.41 23.37
N VAL A 373 10.54 37.48 24.30
CA VAL A 373 9.24 37.19 24.95
C VAL A 373 8.79 38.38 25.79
N LYS A 374 9.71 39.07 26.47
CA LYS A 374 9.43 40.32 27.22
C LYS A 374 9.05 41.46 26.28
N GLU A 375 9.73 41.61 25.15
CA GLU A 375 9.39 42.64 24.14
C GLU A 375 8.00 42.42 23.56
N MET A 376 7.66 41.16 23.22
CA MET A 376 6.33 40.77 22.73
C MET A 376 5.25 41.07 23.78
N TYR A 377 5.46 40.66 25.04
CA TYR A 377 4.55 40.95 26.13
C TYR A 377 4.34 42.46 26.32
N ASN A 378 5.41 43.25 26.30
CA ASN A 378 5.33 44.69 26.45
C ASN A 378 4.65 45.40 25.27
N SER A 379 4.81 44.88 24.05
CA SER A 379 4.13 45.42 22.87
C SER A 379 2.63 45.19 22.92
N ILE A 380 2.18 44.04 23.38
CA ILE A 380 0.76 43.74 23.60
C ILE A 380 0.21 44.61 24.71
N LYS A 381 0.91 44.72 25.86
CA LYS A 381 0.51 45.54 27.01
C LYS A 381 0.40 47.02 26.68
N SER A 382 1.21 47.52 25.75
CA SER A 382 1.26 48.94 25.38
C SER A 382 0.36 49.28 24.19
N GLU A 383 -0.49 48.39 23.74
CA GLU A 383 -1.36 48.52 22.55
C GLU A 383 -0.60 48.88 21.25
N LYS A 384 0.70 48.66 21.22
CA LYS A 384 1.57 48.90 20.05
C LYS A 384 1.74 47.66 19.16
N TYR A 385 1.04 46.59 19.50
CA TYR A 385 1.10 45.35 18.74
C TYR A 385 0.34 45.53 17.42
N LYS A 386 1.02 45.35 16.30
CA LYS A 386 0.41 45.36 14.99
C LYS A 386 -0.16 43.96 14.67
N ILE A 387 -1.46 43.83 14.80
CA ILE A 387 -2.18 42.64 14.41
C ILE A 387 -2.29 42.64 12.89
N ILE A 388 -1.72 41.62 12.24
CA ILE A 388 -1.85 41.42 10.79
C ILE A 388 -3.06 40.53 10.52
N THR A 389 -3.22 39.44 11.31
CA THR A 389 -4.39 38.55 11.28
C THR A 389 -4.74 38.08 12.71
N ILE A 390 -6.03 37.70 12.93
CA ILE A 390 -6.46 37.08 14.20
C ILE A 390 -5.67 35.80 14.50
N GLU A 391 -5.33 35.06 13.48
CA GLU A 391 -4.60 33.82 13.56
C GLU A 391 -3.15 34.02 14.03
N GLU A 392 -2.47 35.04 13.56
CA GLU A 392 -1.15 35.46 14.06
C GLU A 392 -1.19 35.86 15.51
N LEU A 393 -2.22 36.60 15.91
CA LEU A 393 -2.41 37.03 17.31
C LEU A 393 -2.57 35.80 18.24
N ILE A 394 -3.38 34.80 17.84
CA ILE A 394 -3.61 33.59 18.61
C ILE A 394 -2.30 32.80 18.74
N ASN A 395 -1.53 32.65 17.68
CA ASN A 395 -0.24 31.97 17.69
C ASN A 395 0.79 32.67 18.57
N ASP A 396 0.84 33.99 18.53
CA ASP A 396 1.75 34.79 19.34
C ASP A 396 1.36 34.75 20.82
N LEU A 397 0.07 34.77 21.14
CA LEU A 397 -0.41 34.57 22.51
C LEU A 397 -0.10 33.16 23.05
N TYR A 398 -0.29 32.13 22.24
CA TYR A 398 0.10 30.75 22.61
C TYR A 398 1.61 30.65 22.86
N THR A 399 2.42 31.25 21.99
CA THR A 399 3.87 31.30 22.13
C THR A 399 4.28 32.00 23.42
N LEU A 400 3.64 33.10 23.73
CA LEU A 400 3.87 33.89 24.94
C LEU A 400 3.52 33.12 26.22
N LEU A 401 2.38 32.44 26.24
CA LEU A 401 1.93 31.59 27.36
C LEU A 401 2.89 30.41 27.59
N ASN A 402 3.27 29.71 26.54
CA ASN A 402 4.19 28.59 26.63
C ASN A 402 5.55 29.01 27.16
N TRP A 403 6.14 30.08 26.63
CA TRP A 403 7.43 30.56 27.10
C TRP A 403 7.38 31.20 28.48
N ASN A 404 6.25 31.85 28.85
CA ASN A 404 6.06 32.32 30.20
C ASN A 404 6.14 31.19 31.22
N ASN A 405 5.51 30.05 30.91
CA ASN A 405 5.53 28.87 31.76
C ASN A 405 6.91 28.21 31.78
N VAL A 406 7.55 28.02 30.62
CA VAL A 406 8.86 27.35 30.50
C VAL A 406 9.97 28.16 31.17
N LEU A 407 9.95 29.49 31.01
CA LEU A 407 10.99 30.40 31.52
C LEU A 407 10.63 30.99 32.88
N ASN A 408 9.47 30.70 33.44
CA ASN A 408 8.97 31.19 34.73
C ASN A 408 9.04 32.73 34.85
N LEU A 409 8.60 33.46 33.79
CA LEU A 409 8.75 34.92 33.67
C LEU A 409 7.81 35.73 34.53
N GLY A 410 6.79 35.08 35.11
CA GLY A 410 5.84 35.72 36.04
C GLY A 410 4.89 36.70 35.36
N PHE A 411 4.65 36.59 34.04
CA PHE A 411 3.68 37.46 33.38
C PHE A 411 2.26 37.14 33.85
N LYS A 412 1.47 38.18 34.14
CA LYS A 412 0.07 38.02 34.55
C LYS A 412 -0.74 37.48 33.36
N GLN A 413 -1.30 36.31 33.52
CA GLN A 413 -2.14 35.68 32.49
C GLN A 413 -3.38 36.53 32.14
N GLU A 414 -3.90 37.27 33.11
CA GLU A 414 -5.03 38.20 32.91
C GLU A 414 -4.79 39.25 31.83
N ILE A 415 -3.54 39.69 31.62
CA ILE A 415 -3.21 40.70 30.61
C ILE A 415 -3.21 40.08 29.20
N ILE A 416 -2.95 38.78 29.09
CA ILE A 416 -2.94 38.06 27.84
C ILE A 416 -4.37 37.80 27.34
N PHE A 417 -5.31 37.63 28.28
CA PHE A 417 -6.74 37.37 27.95
C PHE A 417 -7.61 38.64 27.83
N LEU A 418 -7.14 39.79 28.28
CA LEU A 418 -7.94 41.02 28.23
C LEU A 418 -7.92 41.74 26.87
N HIS A 419 -7.10 41.30 25.93
CA HIS A 419 -6.98 41.87 24.60
C HIS A 419 -7.40 40.90 23.46
N THR A 420 -8.01 39.74 23.79
CA THR A 420 -8.73 38.85 22.86
C THR A 420 -10.21 39.12 22.92
#